data_b5ca346e1096d9f9ec162de9b55de64c
#
_entry.id   b5ca346e1096d9f9ec162de9b55de64c
#
_cell.length_a   1.000
_cell.length_b   1.000
_cell.length_c   1.000
_cell.angle_alpha   90.00
_cell.angle_beta   90.00
_cell.angle_gamma   90.00
#
_symmetry.space_group_name_H-M   'P 1'
#
loop_
_entity.id
_entity.type
_entity.pdbx_description
1 polymer ?
#
loop_
_entity_poly.entity_id
_entity_poly.type
_entity_poly.pdbx_seq_one_letter_code
_entity_poly.pdbx_strand_id
1 'polypeptide(L)'
;MKTSDFYYDLPPELIAQTPLEKRDESRLLCLDKATGEWSHHHFYELPDFLRAGDCLILNNSRVLPARLLGHRLPGGGACEVLLLQDKGDKVWECLVRPGKHLREGARVSFGDGELTAEIAEVLPDGNRLVRFDYNGIFLEVLERLGKMPLPPYIKEELQDQERDQTVYSKVNGSAAAPTAGLHFTPELLERIAAKGVGVGYVTLHVGLGTFRPVKEDEIEQHDMHSEYCTIPQETADLINRTKANGGRVICVGTTSCRTIESWAGEDGTMTATGGWTNIYIYPGYRFKVMDALVTNFHLPESTLIMLVSALAGREHVLASYEEAVRERYRFFSFGDAMFIS
;
A
#
# COMPACT_ATOMS: atom_id res chain seq x y z
N MET A 1 -18.77 -16.02 3.87
CA MET A 1 -18.98 -15.44 2.52
C MET A 1 -17.99 -16.05 1.56
N LYS A 2 -18.36 -16.14 0.27
CA LYS A 2 -17.44 -16.67 -0.74
C LYS A 2 -16.57 -15.56 -1.32
N THR A 3 -15.35 -15.92 -1.71
CA THR A 3 -14.45 -15.01 -2.42
C THR A 3 -15.09 -14.50 -3.71
N SER A 4 -15.81 -15.36 -4.43
CA SER A 4 -16.56 -15.00 -5.64
C SER A 4 -17.69 -14.00 -5.44
N ASP A 5 -18.15 -13.75 -4.20
CA ASP A 5 -19.12 -12.72 -3.89
C ASP A 5 -18.56 -11.29 -4.11
N PHE A 6 -17.22 -11.17 -4.24
CA PHE A 6 -16.50 -9.91 -4.47
C PHE A 6 -15.97 -9.80 -5.90
N TYR A 7 -16.51 -10.60 -6.80
CA TYR A 7 -16.20 -10.51 -8.22
C TYR A 7 -16.94 -9.34 -8.88
N TYR A 8 -16.27 -8.67 -9.78
CA TYR A 8 -16.84 -7.78 -10.78
C TYR A 8 -16.04 -7.91 -12.08
N ASP A 9 -16.66 -7.61 -13.21
CA ASP A 9 -15.98 -7.67 -14.50
C ASP A 9 -15.12 -6.40 -14.70
N LEU A 10 -13.81 -6.61 -14.75
CA LEU A 10 -12.84 -5.53 -14.97
C LEU A 10 -12.15 -5.71 -16.30
N PRO A 11 -12.46 -4.84 -17.30
CA PRO A 11 -11.73 -4.83 -18.55
C PRO A 11 -10.24 -4.55 -18.31
N PRO A 12 -9.32 -5.38 -18.85
CA PRO A 12 -7.88 -5.23 -18.63
C PRO A 12 -7.31 -3.87 -19.04
N GLU A 13 -7.91 -3.23 -20.05
CA GLU A 13 -7.49 -1.91 -20.53
C GLU A 13 -7.73 -0.77 -19.53
N LEU A 14 -8.58 -0.98 -18.53
CA LEU A 14 -8.82 0.01 -17.47
C LEU A 14 -7.76 -0.03 -16.37
N ILE A 15 -6.92 -1.07 -16.31
CA ILE A 15 -5.80 -1.14 -15.38
C ILE A 15 -4.73 -0.14 -15.80
N ALA A 16 -4.55 0.92 -15.00
CA ALA A 16 -3.58 1.97 -15.30
C ALA A 16 -2.14 1.44 -15.26
N GLN A 17 -1.40 1.65 -16.34
CA GLN A 17 0.01 1.24 -16.44
C GLN A 17 0.97 2.36 -16.03
N THR A 18 0.55 3.62 -16.19
CA THR A 18 1.35 4.80 -15.90
C THR A 18 0.55 5.81 -15.09
N PRO A 19 1.19 6.59 -14.19
CA PRO A 19 0.53 7.69 -13.50
C PRO A 19 0.17 8.82 -14.47
N LEU A 20 -0.83 9.63 -14.09
CA LEU A 20 -1.13 10.88 -14.79
C LEU A 20 0.02 11.88 -14.63
N GLU A 21 0.14 12.84 -15.54
CA GLU A 21 1.15 13.90 -15.45
C GLU A 21 1.00 14.70 -14.15
N LYS A 22 -0.22 15.12 -13.83
CA LYS A 22 -0.54 15.78 -12.57
C LYS A 22 -1.28 14.81 -11.65
N ARG A 23 -0.78 14.66 -10.43
CA ARG A 23 -1.27 13.67 -9.45
C ARG A 23 -2.74 13.86 -9.10
N ASP A 24 -3.17 15.10 -8.89
CA ASP A 24 -4.51 15.45 -8.41
C ASP A 24 -5.55 15.64 -9.52
N GLU A 25 -5.19 15.43 -10.79
CA GLU A 25 -6.12 15.38 -11.92
C GLU A 25 -6.81 14.02 -12.08
N SER A 26 -6.47 13.03 -11.27
CA SER A 26 -7.21 11.76 -11.22
C SER A 26 -8.68 12.01 -10.86
N ARG A 27 -9.54 11.14 -11.33
CA ARG A 27 -10.97 11.21 -11.00
C ARG A 27 -11.20 10.73 -9.57
N LEU A 28 -12.22 11.26 -8.94
CA LEU A 28 -12.65 10.91 -7.58
C LEU A 28 -14.13 10.55 -7.60
N LEU A 29 -14.43 9.30 -7.34
CA LEU A 29 -15.82 8.85 -7.10
C LEU A 29 -16.11 8.96 -5.61
N CYS A 30 -17.04 9.85 -5.25
CA CYS A 30 -17.51 9.99 -3.88
C CYS A 30 -18.70 9.06 -3.66
N LEU A 31 -18.61 8.19 -2.66
CA LEU A 31 -19.63 7.21 -2.30
C LEU A 31 -20.13 7.51 -0.89
N ASP A 32 -21.44 7.72 -0.76
CA ASP A 32 -22.11 7.73 0.54
C ASP A 32 -22.30 6.30 1.04
N LYS A 33 -21.61 5.95 2.13
CA LYS A 33 -21.64 4.58 2.67
C LYS A 33 -22.99 4.16 3.23
N ALA A 34 -23.81 5.13 3.66
CA ALA A 34 -25.12 4.85 4.23
C ALA A 34 -26.19 4.62 3.15
N THR A 35 -26.18 5.43 2.10
CA THR A 35 -27.21 5.39 1.04
C THR A 35 -26.79 4.62 -0.19
N GLY A 36 -25.48 4.50 -0.46
CA GLY A 36 -24.92 3.93 -1.69
C GLY A 36 -24.98 4.89 -2.88
N GLU A 37 -25.38 6.13 -2.70
CA GLU A 37 -25.35 7.16 -3.72
C GLU A 37 -23.91 7.58 -4.01
N TRP A 38 -23.63 7.89 -5.28
CA TRP A 38 -22.31 8.35 -5.71
C TRP A 38 -22.38 9.62 -6.54
N SER A 39 -21.23 10.30 -6.60
CA SER A 39 -21.01 11.46 -7.48
C SER A 39 -19.59 11.45 -8.03
N HIS A 40 -19.40 12.06 -9.21
CA HIS A 40 -18.15 12.08 -9.93
C HIS A 40 -17.46 13.43 -9.80
N HIS A 41 -16.17 13.40 -9.43
CA HIS A 41 -15.34 14.57 -9.21
C HIS A 41 -13.91 14.32 -9.70
N HIS A 42 -13.03 15.28 -9.46
CA HIS A 42 -11.59 15.13 -9.59
C HIS A 42 -10.93 15.20 -8.20
N PHE A 43 -9.76 14.62 -8.06
CA PHE A 43 -9.09 14.52 -6.76
C PHE A 43 -8.77 15.90 -6.15
N TYR A 44 -8.46 16.92 -6.96
CA TYR A 44 -8.23 18.28 -6.50
C TYR A 44 -9.47 18.92 -5.84
N GLU A 45 -10.65 18.32 -6.00
CA GLU A 45 -11.89 18.74 -5.34
C GLU A 45 -12.08 18.12 -3.94
N LEU A 46 -11.19 17.22 -3.51
CA LEU A 46 -11.28 16.56 -2.21
C LEU A 46 -11.50 17.53 -1.03
N PRO A 47 -10.84 18.72 -0.98
CA PRO A 47 -11.08 19.66 0.10
C PRO A 47 -12.54 20.07 0.28
N ASP A 48 -13.34 20.07 -0.77
CA ASP A 48 -14.76 20.46 -0.73
C ASP A 48 -15.63 19.45 0.09
N PHE A 49 -15.12 18.22 0.26
CA PHE A 49 -15.78 17.16 1.02
C PHE A 49 -15.26 17.02 2.46
N LEU A 50 -14.25 17.81 2.81
CA LEU A 50 -13.65 17.83 4.15
C LEU A 50 -14.17 19.02 4.94
N ARG A 51 -14.21 18.89 6.27
CA ARG A 51 -14.70 19.89 7.19
C ARG A 51 -13.62 20.27 8.19
N ALA A 52 -13.62 21.53 8.63
CA ALA A 52 -12.79 21.93 9.78
C ALA A 52 -13.07 21.00 10.98
N GLY A 53 -12.02 20.52 11.62
CA GLY A 53 -12.11 19.55 12.71
C GLY A 53 -11.98 18.10 12.28
N ASP A 54 -12.03 17.78 10.99
CA ASP A 54 -11.63 16.47 10.48
C ASP A 54 -10.11 16.27 10.60
N CYS A 55 -9.64 15.04 10.52
CA CYS A 55 -8.22 14.76 10.30
C CYS A 55 -8.02 13.73 9.20
N LEU A 56 -6.94 13.90 8.44
CA LEU A 56 -6.42 12.91 7.49
C LEU A 56 -5.29 12.13 8.13
N ILE A 57 -5.31 10.82 7.99
CA ILE A 57 -4.24 9.93 8.41
C ILE A 57 -3.59 9.31 7.18
N LEU A 58 -2.32 9.63 6.99
CA LEU A 58 -1.53 9.30 5.82
C LEU A 58 -0.42 8.33 6.18
N ASN A 59 -0.11 7.39 5.30
CA ASN A 59 1.02 6.47 5.47
C ASN A 59 2.28 7.07 4.82
N ASN A 60 3.29 7.41 5.62
CA ASN A 60 4.52 8.05 5.17
C ASN A 60 5.64 7.06 4.82
N SER A 61 5.32 5.78 4.65
CA SER A 61 6.28 4.78 4.23
C SER A 61 6.85 5.12 2.84
N ARG A 62 8.16 4.89 2.69
CA ARG A 62 8.86 5.10 1.43
C ARG A 62 9.31 3.76 0.85
N VAL A 63 9.08 3.57 -0.43
CA VAL A 63 9.49 2.36 -1.14
C VAL A 63 11.00 2.32 -1.29
N LEU A 64 11.58 1.15 -0.97
CA LEU A 64 12.98 0.88 -1.25
C LEU A 64 13.16 0.47 -2.72
N PRO A 65 14.26 0.87 -3.38
CA PRO A 65 14.64 0.32 -4.67
C PRO A 65 15.13 -1.12 -4.48
N ALA A 66 14.22 -1.99 -4.10
CA ALA A 66 14.48 -3.31 -3.52
C ALA A 66 14.67 -4.41 -4.57
N ARG A 67 14.50 -4.09 -5.85
CA ARG A 67 14.66 -5.04 -6.96
C ARG A 67 16.09 -4.96 -7.52
N LEU A 68 16.88 -5.98 -7.27
CA LEU A 68 18.28 -6.07 -7.68
C LEU A 68 18.44 -7.02 -8.86
N LEU A 69 19.03 -6.52 -9.95
CA LEU A 69 19.35 -7.31 -11.13
C LEU A 69 20.86 -7.58 -11.15
N GLY A 70 21.24 -8.84 -11.27
CA GLY A 70 22.64 -9.24 -11.18
C GLY A 70 22.94 -10.52 -11.95
N HIS A 71 24.10 -11.08 -11.65
CA HIS A 71 24.62 -12.28 -12.29
C HIS A 71 25.08 -13.30 -11.26
N ARG A 72 24.84 -14.57 -11.56
CA ARG A 72 25.31 -15.69 -10.74
C ARG A 72 26.83 -15.84 -10.88
N LEU A 73 27.49 -16.19 -9.79
CA LEU A 73 28.94 -16.48 -9.75
C LEU A 73 29.18 -17.97 -9.50
N PRO A 74 30.14 -18.59 -10.17
CA PRO A 74 30.72 -18.21 -11.47
C PRO A 74 29.72 -18.46 -12.60
N GLY A 75 29.99 -17.97 -13.79
CA GLY A 75 29.27 -18.37 -15.00
C GLY A 75 28.27 -17.36 -15.55
N GLY A 76 27.98 -16.26 -14.83
CA GLY A 76 27.37 -15.07 -15.38
C GLY A 76 25.87 -15.15 -15.76
N GLY A 77 25.14 -16.18 -15.34
CA GLY A 77 23.70 -16.27 -15.61
C GLY A 77 22.92 -15.16 -14.91
N ALA A 78 22.06 -14.47 -15.65
CA ALA A 78 21.23 -13.38 -15.11
C ALA A 78 20.35 -13.86 -13.96
N CYS A 79 20.18 -13.02 -12.95
CA CYS A 79 19.33 -13.27 -11.81
C CYS A 79 18.69 -11.99 -11.27
N GLU A 80 17.64 -12.17 -10.52
CA GLU A 80 16.93 -11.11 -9.81
C GLU A 80 16.79 -11.48 -8.34
N VAL A 81 17.08 -10.53 -7.47
CA VAL A 81 16.86 -10.64 -6.03
C VAL A 81 15.98 -9.48 -5.59
N LEU A 82 14.85 -9.77 -5.00
CA LEU A 82 13.91 -8.78 -4.50
C LEU A 82 13.88 -8.82 -2.97
N LEU A 83 14.30 -7.74 -2.35
CA LEU A 83 14.32 -7.57 -0.90
C LEU A 83 12.90 -7.52 -0.33
N LEU A 84 12.62 -8.29 0.71
CA LEU A 84 11.33 -8.32 1.40
C LEU A 84 11.42 -7.78 2.82
N GLN A 85 12.34 -8.34 3.62
CA GLN A 85 12.46 -8.01 5.03
C GLN A 85 13.91 -8.07 5.48
N ASP A 86 14.34 -7.02 6.17
CA ASP A 86 15.62 -6.99 6.86
C ASP A 86 15.57 -7.90 8.10
N LYS A 87 16.52 -8.83 8.20
CA LYS A 87 16.70 -9.75 9.33
C LYS A 87 17.85 -9.36 10.25
N GLY A 88 18.53 -8.24 9.93
CA GLY A 88 19.73 -7.83 10.63
C GLY A 88 21.00 -8.50 10.11
N ASP A 89 22.15 -8.05 10.55
CA ASP A 89 23.47 -8.62 10.23
C ASP A 89 23.74 -8.80 8.71
N LYS A 90 23.26 -7.85 7.91
CA LYS A 90 23.34 -7.89 6.43
C LYS A 90 22.56 -9.04 5.79
N VAL A 91 21.62 -9.65 6.49
CA VAL A 91 20.77 -10.73 6.00
C VAL A 91 19.38 -10.20 5.72
N TRP A 92 18.87 -10.51 4.54
CA TRP A 92 17.51 -10.17 4.11
C TRP A 92 16.73 -11.40 3.69
N GLU A 93 15.46 -11.42 4.01
CA GLU A 93 14.52 -12.31 3.35
C GLU A 93 14.20 -11.75 1.97
N CYS A 94 14.32 -12.59 0.93
CA CYS A 94 14.19 -12.18 -0.47
C CYS A 94 13.39 -13.18 -1.29
N LEU A 95 12.73 -12.67 -2.33
CA LEU A 95 12.35 -13.46 -3.49
C LEU A 95 13.48 -13.48 -4.50
N VAL A 96 13.70 -14.60 -5.18
CA VAL A 96 14.77 -14.73 -6.17
C VAL A 96 14.27 -15.38 -7.47
N ARG A 97 14.90 -14.99 -8.58
CA ARG A 97 14.68 -15.58 -9.90
C ARG A 97 16.01 -15.75 -10.64
N PRO A 98 16.26 -16.91 -11.30
CA PRO A 98 15.48 -18.15 -11.26
C PRO A 98 15.76 -18.95 -9.98
N GLY A 99 14.70 -19.36 -9.27
CA GLY A 99 14.82 -20.04 -7.96
C GLY A 99 15.58 -21.38 -8.03
N LYS A 100 15.46 -22.12 -9.14
CA LYS A 100 16.16 -23.41 -9.34
C LYS A 100 17.69 -23.31 -9.31
N HIS A 101 18.25 -22.15 -9.61
CA HIS A 101 19.69 -21.90 -9.66
C HIS A 101 20.24 -21.11 -8.46
N LEU A 102 19.33 -20.56 -7.65
CA LEU A 102 19.68 -19.79 -6.46
C LEU A 102 19.32 -20.57 -5.20
N ARG A 103 20.08 -21.67 -5.01
CA ARG A 103 20.02 -22.57 -3.85
C ARG A 103 21.02 -22.13 -2.80
N GLU A 104 20.97 -22.72 -1.63
CA GLU A 104 21.92 -22.50 -0.54
C GLU A 104 23.37 -22.60 -1.04
N GLY A 105 24.20 -21.62 -0.67
CA GLY A 105 25.57 -21.49 -1.12
C GLY A 105 25.76 -20.80 -2.49
N ALA A 106 24.69 -20.54 -3.25
CA ALA A 106 24.79 -19.83 -4.51
C ALA A 106 25.21 -18.36 -4.27
N ARG A 107 26.09 -17.85 -5.12
CA ARG A 107 26.61 -16.48 -5.05
C ARG A 107 26.16 -15.65 -6.25
N VAL A 108 25.92 -14.37 -6.01
CA VAL A 108 25.50 -13.41 -7.01
C VAL A 108 26.28 -12.10 -6.87
N SER A 109 26.43 -11.39 -7.99
CA SER A 109 27.08 -10.08 -8.05
C SER A 109 26.16 -9.08 -8.75
N PHE A 110 26.14 -7.86 -8.24
CA PHE A 110 25.36 -6.74 -8.76
C PHE A 110 26.30 -5.57 -9.09
N GLY A 111 25.95 -4.81 -10.13
CA GLY A 111 26.83 -3.76 -10.64
C GLY A 111 28.17 -4.34 -11.09
N ASP A 112 29.24 -3.60 -10.90
CA ASP A 112 30.61 -4.02 -11.19
C ASP A 112 31.28 -4.75 -10.00
N GLY A 113 30.49 -5.44 -9.18
CA GLY A 113 30.92 -6.18 -8.00
C GLY A 113 30.94 -5.38 -6.70
N GLU A 114 30.38 -4.17 -6.69
CA GLU A 114 30.25 -3.36 -5.47
C GLU A 114 29.28 -3.94 -4.46
N LEU A 115 28.35 -4.77 -4.91
CA LEU A 115 27.43 -5.54 -4.08
C LEU A 115 27.49 -7.01 -4.49
N THR A 116 27.77 -7.88 -3.53
CA THR A 116 27.66 -9.33 -3.71
C THR A 116 26.75 -9.94 -2.67
N ALA A 117 26.25 -11.12 -2.94
CA ALA A 117 25.39 -11.83 -2.01
C ALA A 117 25.58 -13.33 -2.10
N GLU A 118 25.23 -14.02 -1.02
CA GLU A 118 25.17 -15.48 -0.91
C GLU A 118 23.82 -15.91 -0.38
N ILE A 119 23.25 -16.94 -0.98
CA ILE A 119 22.04 -17.57 -0.49
C ILE A 119 22.40 -18.37 0.76
N ALA A 120 21.98 -17.86 1.93
CA ALA A 120 22.28 -18.50 3.21
C ALA A 120 21.33 -19.67 3.51
N GLU A 121 20.06 -19.54 3.13
CA GLU A 121 19.05 -20.55 3.41
C GLU A 121 17.88 -20.46 2.41
N VAL A 122 17.27 -21.59 2.10
CA VAL A 122 16.01 -21.67 1.34
C VAL A 122 14.87 -21.94 2.32
N LEU A 123 13.91 -21.00 2.41
CA LEU A 123 12.80 -21.10 3.34
C LEU A 123 11.67 -22.00 2.79
N PRO A 124 10.80 -22.55 3.66
CA PRO A 124 9.73 -23.46 3.25
C PRO A 124 8.73 -22.87 2.24
N ASP A 125 8.51 -21.55 2.28
CA ASP A 125 7.63 -20.84 1.35
C ASP A 125 8.28 -20.51 -0.01
N GLY A 126 9.56 -20.88 -0.18
CA GLY A 126 10.32 -20.62 -1.38
C GLY A 126 11.11 -19.31 -1.35
N ASN A 127 10.96 -18.48 -0.35
CA ASN A 127 11.81 -17.31 -0.12
C ASN A 127 13.24 -17.74 0.22
N ARG A 128 14.16 -16.81 0.23
CA ARG A 128 15.57 -17.02 0.56
C ARG A 128 15.99 -16.11 1.69
N LEU A 129 16.84 -16.60 2.59
CA LEU A 129 17.70 -15.74 3.38
C LEU A 129 18.98 -15.47 2.59
N VAL A 130 19.22 -14.20 2.33
CA VAL A 130 20.33 -13.75 1.49
C VAL A 130 21.25 -12.86 2.32
N ARG A 131 22.53 -13.22 2.39
CA ARG A 131 23.55 -12.42 3.06
C ARG A 131 24.26 -11.55 2.04
N PHE A 132 24.22 -10.24 2.26
CA PHE A 132 24.85 -9.25 1.40
C PHE A 132 26.23 -8.86 1.91
N ASP A 133 27.14 -8.58 0.98
CA ASP A 133 28.45 -8.03 1.25
C ASP A 133 28.64 -6.75 0.43
N TYR A 134 28.93 -5.65 1.14
CA TYR A 134 29.08 -4.31 0.58
C TYR A 134 29.87 -3.42 1.53
N ASN A 135 30.41 -2.34 0.99
CA ASN A 135 31.05 -1.28 1.75
C ASN A 135 30.11 -0.08 1.89
N GLY A 136 30.16 0.60 3.04
CA GLY A 136 29.36 1.80 3.29
C GLY A 136 27.93 1.52 3.75
N ILE A 137 27.01 2.38 3.32
CA ILE A 137 25.59 2.36 3.72
C ILE A 137 24.79 1.59 2.66
N PHE A 138 24.05 0.57 3.10
CA PHE A 138 23.30 -0.30 2.19
C PHE A 138 22.24 0.46 1.37
N LEU A 139 21.56 1.42 1.97
CA LEU A 139 20.57 2.25 1.26
C LEU A 139 21.20 2.99 0.07
N GLU A 140 22.39 3.55 0.24
CA GLU A 140 23.11 4.25 -0.84
C GLU A 140 23.49 3.28 -1.97
N VAL A 141 23.87 2.05 -1.63
CA VAL A 141 24.14 1.00 -2.62
C VAL A 141 22.85 0.63 -3.37
N LEU A 142 21.73 0.50 -2.66
CA LEU A 142 20.42 0.22 -3.26
C LEU A 142 19.97 1.36 -4.19
N GLU A 143 20.18 2.60 -3.82
CA GLU A 143 19.83 3.77 -4.64
C GLU A 143 20.61 3.78 -5.98
N ARG A 144 21.83 3.27 -5.99
CA ARG A 144 22.63 3.15 -7.23
C ARG A 144 22.28 1.94 -8.07
N LEU A 145 22.02 0.79 -7.47
CA LEU A 145 21.90 -0.51 -8.16
C LEU A 145 20.48 -1.03 -8.23
N GLY A 146 19.63 -0.64 -7.28
CA GLY A 146 18.28 -1.15 -7.17
C GLY A 146 17.31 -0.47 -8.14
N LYS A 147 16.26 -1.20 -8.47
CA LYS A 147 15.09 -0.69 -9.18
C LYS A 147 13.87 -0.75 -8.28
N MET A 148 12.91 0.13 -8.55
CA MET A 148 11.64 0.11 -7.83
C MET A 148 10.89 -1.20 -8.13
N PRO A 149 10.45 -1.92 -7.09
CA PRO A 149 9.55 -3.05 -7.28
C PRO A 149 8.17 -2.51 -7.66
N LEU A 150 7.67 -2.91 -8.81
CA LEU A 150 6.31 -2.58 -9.23
C LEU A 150 5.40 -3.79 -9.06
N PRO A 151 4.10 -3.57 -8.80
CA PRO A 151 3.12 -4.64 -8.78
C PRO A 151 3.14 -5.46 -10.07
N PRO A 152 2.83 -6.76 -10.03
CA PRO A 152 2.97 -7.66 -11.18
C PRO A 152 2.06 -7.31 -12.38
N TYR A 153 1.02 -6.52 -12.17
CA TYR A 153 0.12 -6.06 -13.23
C TYR A 153 0.62 -4.82 -13.97
N ILE A 154 1.67 -4.15 -13.46
CA ILE A 154 2.35 -3.05 -14.16
C ILE A 154 3.49 -3.63 -14.97
N LYS A 155 3.40 -3.47 -16.29
CA LYS A 155 4.36 -4.02 -17.25
C LYS A 155 5.32 -2.97 -17.80
N GLU A 156 4.98 -1.71 -17.66
CA GLU A 156 5.79 -0.59 -18.13
C GLU A 156 6.77 -0.13 -17.04
N GLU A 157 8.02 0.13 -17.43
CA GLU A 157 9.00 0.73 -16.53
C GLU A 157 8.66 2.22 -16.32
N LEU A 158 8.70 2.66 -15.06
CA LEU A 158 8.55 4.08 -14.74
C LEU A 158 9.78 4.85 -15.20
N GLN A 159 9.59 5.90 -15.97
CA GLN A 159 10.66 6.81 -16.38
C GLN A 159 11.17 7.63 -15.18
N ASP A 160 10.26 8.02 -14.30
CA ASP A 160 10.55 8.73 -13.05
C ASP A 160 10.10 7.86 -11.87
N GLN A 161 11.05 7.32 -11.13
CA GLN A 161 10.79 6.44 -9.98
C GLN A 161 10.12 7.17 -8.81
N GLU A 162 10.30 8.50 -8.69
CA GLU A 162 9.63 9.30 -7.65
C GLU A 162 8.11 9.37 -7.88
N ARG A 163 7.62 9.01 -9.05
CA ARG A 163 6.18 8.93 -9.32
C ARG A 163 5.50 7.75 -8.60
N ASP A 164 6.27 6.74 -8.15
CA ASP A 164 5.80 5.66 -7.26
C ASP A 164 6.09 5.96 -5.78
N GLN A 165 6.33 7.22 -5.43
CA GLN A 165 6.45 7.70 -4.06
C GLN A 165 5.40 8.77 -3.79
N THR A 166 4.84 8.78 -2.58
CA THR A 166 4.01 9.91 -2.14
C THR A 166 4.88 11.15 -1.91
N VAL A 167 4.31 12.33 -2.05
CA VAL A 167 5.05 13.60 -1.83
C VAL A 167 5.47 13.79 -0.38
N TYR A 168 4.92 13.01 0.54
CA TYR A 168 5.23 13.02 1.97
C TYR A 168 5.95 11.75 2.45
N SER A 169 6.40 10.89 1.54
CA SER A 169 7.14 9.67 1.90
C SER A 169 8.42 10.01 2.66
N LYS A 170 8.67 9.31 3.77
CA LYS A 170 9.78 9.65 4.67
C LYS A 170 10.52 8.44 5.22
N VAL A 171 9.81 7.39 5.61
CA VAL A 171 10.38 6.25 6.33
C VAL A 171 10.59 5.10 5.38
N ASN A 172 11.85 4.83 5.04
CA ASN A 172 12.24 3.72 4.17
C ASN A 172 11.88 2.35 4.75
N GLY A 173 11.46 1.42 3.91
CA GLY A 173 11.19 0.04 4.31
C GLY A 173 10.07 -0.66 3.56
N SER A 174 9.31 0.05 2.73
CA SER A 174 8.19 -0.52 2.00
C SER A 174 8.63 -1.23 0.72
N ALA A 175 7.96 -2.34 0.40
CA ALA A 175 8.11 -3.02 -0.90
C ALA A 175 7.15 -2.48 -1.96
N ALA A 176 6.15 -1.68 -1.56
CA ALA A 176 5.21 -1.03 -2.46
C ALA A 176 4.74 0.31 -1.87
N ALA A 177 4.33 1.24 -2.73
CA ALA A 177 3.80 2.52 -2.31
C ALA A 177 2.40 2.39 -1.69
N PRO A 178 2.05 3.24 -0.71
CA PRO A 178 0.66 3.42 -0.28
C PRO A 178 -0.09 4.25 -1.34
N THR A 179 -0.65 3.58 -2.34
CA THR A 179 -1.02 4.15 -3.63
C THR A 179 -2.13 5.21 -3.58
N ALA A 180 -3.03 5.16 -2.59
CA ALA A 180 -4.03 6.22 -2.41
C ALA A 180 -3.41 7.59 -2.08
N GLY A 181 -2.21 7.60 -1.52
CA GLY A 181 -1.45 8.81 -1.27
C GLY A 181 -0.81 9.44 -2.50
N LEU A 182 -0.69 8.71 -3.60
CA LEU A 182 -0.05 9.18 -4.83
C LEU A 182 -0.81 10.33 -5.51
N HIS A 183 -2.08 10.50 -5.19
CA HIS A 183 -2.93 11.57 -5.72
C HIS A 183 -2.65 12.95 -5.10
N PHE A 184 -1.99 12.98 -3.94
CA PHE A 184 -1.74 14.23 -3.23
C PHE A 184 -0.56 14.99 -3.81
N THR A 185 -0.73 16.31 -3.88
CA THR A 185 0.33 17.27 -4.13
C THR A 185 0.61 18.05 -2.85
N PRO A 186 1.79 18.70 -2.69
CA PRO A 186 2.04 19.59 -1.56
C PRO A 186 1.00 20.70 -1.46
N GLU A 187 0.60 21.28 -2.58
CA GLU A 187 -0.40 22.36 -2.66
C GLU A 187 -1.78 21.90 -2.17
N LEU A 188 -2.19 20.67 -2.53
CA LEU A 188 -3.45 20.09 -2.08
C LEU A 188 -3.46 19.88 -0.56
N LEU A 189 -2.36 19.37 0.00
CA LEU A 189 -2.20 19.21 1.45
C LEU A 189 -2.23 20.55 2.18
N GLU A 190 -1.61 21.60 1.64
CA GLU A 190 -1.66 22.96 2.19
C GLU A 190 -3.09 23.51 2.19
N ARG A 191 -3.84 23.33 1.12
CA ARG A 191 -5.25 23.74 1.03
C ARG A 191 -6.12 23.00 2.07
N ILE A 192 -5.89 21.73 2.28
CA ILE A 192 -6.59 20.91 3.26
C ILE A 192 -6.29 21.41 4.69
N ALA A 193 -5.01 21.62 5.00
CA ALA A 193 -4.60 22.15 6.30
C ALA A 193 -5.15 23.56 6.57
N ALA A 194 -5.15 24.44 5.55
CA ALA A 194 -5.70 25.80 5.64
C ALA A 194 -7.20 25.80 5.95
N LYS A 195 -7.92 24.74 5.63
CA LYS A 195 -9.35 24.58 5.93
C LYS A 195 -9.63 24.18 7.40
N GLY A 196 -8.59 23.92 8.18
CA GLY A 196 -8.72 23.46 9.57
C GLY A 196 -8.82 21.93 9.70
N VAL A 197 -8.37 21.19 8.70
CA VAL A 197 -8.26 19.73 8.72
C VAL A 197 -6.90 19.36 9.26
N GLY A 198 -6.85 18.55 10.32
CA GLY A 198 -5.60 18.03 10.87
C GLY A 198 -4.97 17.00 9.92
N VAL A 199 -3.65 16.96 9.88
CA VAL A 199 -2.90 15.97 9.09
C VAL A 199 -1.95 15.23 10.02
N GLY A 200 -2.11 13.91 10.07
CA GLY A 200 -1.25 13.02 10.86
C GLY A 200 -0.70 11.89 10.00
N TYR A 201 0.45 11.37 10.43
CA TYR A 201 1.14 10.29 9.73
C TYR A 201 1.23 9.05 10.59
N VAL A 202 1.07 7.91 9.95
CA VAL A 202 1.45 6.60 10.45
C VAL A 202 2.49 6.01 9.51
N THR A 203 3.15 4.95 9.92
CA THR A 203 4.04 4.19 9.04
C THR A 203 3.57 2.74 9.02
N LEU A 204 3.27 2.23 7.83
CA LEU A 204 3.10 0.81 7.60
C LEU A 204 3.93 0.44 6.37
N HIS A 205 4.88 -0.46 6.55
CA HIS A 205 5.70 -0.97 5.45
C HIS A 205 4.92 -2.02 4.68
N VAL A 206 4.46 -1.63 3.50
CA VAL A 206 3.66 -2.49 2.62
C VAL A 206 4.52 -3.65 2.13
N GLY A 207 4.08 -4.87 2.39
CA GLY A 207 4.69 -6.10 1.89
C GLY A 207 4.12 -6.55 0.56
N LEU A 208 4.83 -7.42 -0.15
CA LEU A 208 4.36 -7.98 -1.42
C LEU A 208 3.13 -8.89 -1.28
N GLY A 209 2.82 -9.30 -0.06
CA GLY A 209 1.60 -10.06 0.24
C GLY A 209 0.31 -9.36 -0.19
N THR A 210 0.34 -8.02 -0.22
CA THR A 210 -0.80 -7.20 -0.68
C THR A 210 -1.22 -7.51 -2.12
N PHE A 211 -0.30 -8.00 -2.95
CA PHE A 211 -0.57 -8.36 -4.35
C PHE A 211 -0.86 -9.84 -4.56
N ARG A 212 -0.88 -10.64 -3.51
CA ARG A 212 -1.24 -12.06 -3.62
C ARG A 212 -2.76 -12.21 -3.71
N PRO A 213 -3.26 -12.98 -4.69
CA PRO A 213 -4.69 -13.24 -4.76
C PRO A 213 -5.13 -14.12 -3.58
N VAL A 214 -6.36 -13.93 -3.14
CA VAL A 214 -7.03 -14.85 -2.21
C VAL A 214 -7.24 -16.17 -2.93
N LYS A 215 -6.84 -17.28 -2.31
CA LYS A 215 -6.94 -18.62 -2.90
C LYS A 215 -8.06 -19.43 -2.31
N GLU A 216 -8.51 -19.05 -1.14
CA GLU A 216 -9.56 -19.74 -0.39
C GLU A 216 -10.93 -19.41 -0.98
N ASP A 217 -11.83 -20.39 -1.04
CA ASP A 217 -13.21 -20.20 -1.50
C ASP A 217 -14.06 -19.42 -0.49
N GLU A 218 -13.80 -19.61 0.80
CA GLU A 218 -14.43 -18.88 1.90
C GLU A 218 -13.47 -17.81 2.42
N ILE A 219 -13.91 -16.55 2.44
CA ILE A 219 -13.06 -15.43 2.81
C ILE A 219 -12.51 -15.51 4.24
N GLU A 220 -13.31 -16.11 5.15
CA GLU A 220 -12.95 -16.28 6.56
C GLU A 220 -11.77 -17.22 6.79
N GLN A 221 -11.43 -18.05 5.80
CA GLN A 221 -10.31 -19.00 5.86
C GLN A 221 -8.99 -18.41 5.38
N HIS A 222 -9.01 -17.21 4.82
CA HIS A 222 -7.81 -16.55 4.33
C HIS A 222 -6.90 -16.13 5.48
N ASP A 223 -5.63 -16.51 5.39
CA ASP A 223 -4.58 -16.11 6.34
C ASP A 223 -3.89 -14.82 5.84
N MET A 224 -4.17 -13.71 6.51
CA MET A 224 -3.65 -12.41 6.14
C MET A 224 -2.16 -12.30 6.50
N HIS A 225 -1.36 -11.82 5.55
CA HIS A 225 0.06 -11.58 5.77
C HIS A 225 0.31 -10.49 6.83
N SER A 226 1.46 -10.54 7.49
CA SER A 226 1.86 -9.57 8.51
C SER A 226 2.68 -8.45 7.89
N GLU A 227 2.45 -7.23 8.38
CA GLU A 227 3.19 -6.02 8.03
C GLU A 227 3.53 -5.23 9.29
N TYR A 228 4.70 -4.58 9.29
CA TYR A 228 5.13 -3.79 10.43
C TYR A 228 4.59 -2.36 10.33
N CYS A 229 4.03 -1.86 11.42
CA CYS A 229 3.48 -0.51 11.48
C CYS A 229 3.80 0.21 12.78
N THR A 230 3.75 1.55 12.73
CA THR A 230 3.93 2.43 13.87
C THR A 230 2.93 3.57 13.86
N ILE A 231 2.50 3.98 15.05
CA ILE A 231 1.66 5.15 15.28
C ILE A 231 2.41 6.08 16.23
N PRO A 232 2.85 7.28 15.76
CA PRO A 232 3.51 8.25 16.63
C PRO A 232 2.54 8.84 17.66
N GLN A 233 3.07 9.37 18.77
CA GLN A 233 2.27 10.01 19.81
C GLN A 233 1.44 11.17 19.29
N GLU A 234 2.02 12.02 18.45
CA GLU A 234 1.34 13.17 17.84
C GLU A 234 0.13 12.77 17.00
N THR A 235 0.21 11.63 16.29
CA THR A 235 -0.89 11.10 15.49
C THR A 235 -1.98 10.50 16.38
N ALA A 236 -1.60 9.76 17.42
CA ALA A 236 -2.55 9.25 18.39
C ALA A 236 -3.32 10.39 19.07
N ASP A 237 -2.62 11.44 19.48
CA ASP A 237 -3.23 12.63 20.11
C ASP A 237 -4.17 13.36 19.13
N LEU A 238 -3.78 13.49 17.86
CA LEU A 238 -4.63 14.10 16.82
C LEU A 238 -5.93 13.31 16.64
N ILE A 239 -5.86 11.99 16.53
CA ILE A 239 -7.03 11.13 16.38
C ILE A 239 -7.96 11.29 17.58
N ASN A 240 -7.42 11.23 18.80
CA ASN A 240 -8.21 11.36 20.02
C ASN A 240 -8.89 12.73 20.12
N ARG A 241 -8.19 13.81 19.80
CA ARG A 241 -8.80 15.17 19.78
C ARG A 241 -9.88 15.28 18.74
N THR A 242 -9.66 14.76 17.54
CA THR A 242 -10.64 14.77 16.45
C THR A 242 -11.91 14.08 16.86
N LYS A 243 -11.82 12.90 17.44
CA LYS A 243 -13.00 12.14 17.93
C LYS A 243 -13.70 12.86 19.09
N ALA A 244 -12.94 13.39 20.06
CA ALA A 244 -13.50 14.11 21.20
C ALA A 244 -14.27 15.38 20.79
N ASN A 245 -13.87 16.01 19.69
CA ASN A 245 -14.49 17.23 19.17
C ASN A 245 -15.59 16.95 18.12
N GLY A 246 -15.97 15.68 17.91
CA GLY A 246 -17.00 15.29 16.95
C GLY A 246 -16.57 15.36 15.48
N GLY A 247 -15.27 15.47 15.21
CA GLY A 247 -14.72 15.42 13.86
C GLY A 247 -14.59 14.00 13.33
N ARG A 248 -14.29 13.88 12.04
CA ARG A 248 -14.11 12.59 11.37
C ARG A 248 -12.63 12.23 11.25
N VAL A 249 -12.31 10.98 11.50
CA VAL A 249 -11.01 10.37 11.19
C VAL A 249 -11.09 9.77 9.81
N ILE A 250 -10.35 10.34 8.87
CA ILE A 250 -10.34 9.97 7.45
C ILE A 250 -8.99 9.35 7.13
N CYS A 251 -8.98 8.06 6.81
CA CYS A 251 -7.76 7.40 6.36
C CYS A 251 -7.54 7.60 4.88
N VAL A 252 -6.31 7.87 4.51
CA VAL A 252 -5.83 7.83 3.14
C VAL A 252 -5.13 6.50 2.91
N GLY A 253 -5.79 5.63 2.18
CA GLY A 253 -5.35 4.28 1.89
C GLY A 253 -5.77 3.23 2.92
N THR A 254 -5.90 2.01 2.43
CA THR A 254 -6.22 0.84 3.25
C THR A 254 -5.10 0.52 4.26
N THR A 255 -3.86 0.93 3.97
CA THR A 255 -2.72 0.78 4.88
C THR A 255 -2.86 1.64 6.14
N SER A 256 -3.27 2.90 6.00
CA SER A 256 -3.57 3.78 7.15
C SER A 256 -4.74 3.24 7.96
N CYS A 257 -5.79 2.77 7.29
CA CYS A 257 -6.94 2.13 7.93
C CYS A 257 -6.51 0.92 8.75
N ARG A 258 -5.80 -0.01 8.16
CA ARG A 258 -5.33 -1.23 8.85
C ARG A 258 -4.42 -0.89 10.04
N THR A 259 -3.59 0.13 9.91
CA THR A 259 -2.71 0.55 10.99
C THR A 259 -3.50 1.04 12.19
N ILE A 260 -4.38 2.01 12.04
CA ILE A 260 -5.10 2.58 13.19
C ILE A 260 -6.13 1.60 13.75
N GLU A 261 -6.81 0.82 12.91
CA GLU A 261 -7.78 -0.18 13.37
C GLU A 261 -7.14 -1.35 14.11
N SER A 262 -5.87 -1.70 13.80
CA SER A 262 -5.13 -2.76 14.50
C SER A 262 -4.88 -2.44 15.97
N TRP A 263 -4.70 -1.16 16.31
CA TRP A 263 -4.22 -0.73 17.62
C TRP A 263 -5.24 0.16 18.37
N ALA A 264 -6.41 0.38 17.79
CA ALA A 264 -7.48 1.10 18.46
C ALA A 264 -8.01 0.31 19.67
N GLY A 265 -8.24 1.00 20.78
CA GLY A 265 -9.00 0.44 21.90
C GLY A 265 -10.45 0.17 21.52
N GLU A 266 -11.13 -0.67 22.27
CA GLU A 266 -12.55 -1.00 22.03
C GLU A 266 -13.46 0.24 22.11
N ASP A 267 -13.04 1.26 22.86
CA ASP A 267 -13.70 2.57 22.99
C ASP A 267 -13.29 3.57 21.89
N GLY A 268 -12.44 3.17 20.95
CA GLY A 268 -11.92 4.00 19.88
C GLY A 268 -10.76 4.90 20.25
N THR A 269 -10.19 4.79 21.46
CA THR A 269 -9.00 5.54 21.84
C THR A 269 -7.74 5.00 21.19
N MET A 270 -6.83 5.92 20.85
CA MET A 270 -5.53 5.60 20.26
C MET A 270 -4.40 5.89 21.24
N THR A 271 -3.38 5.04 21.20
CA THR A 271 -2.10 5.25 21.89
C THR A 271 -0.95 5.09 20.91
N ALA A 272 0.17 5.78 21.17
CA ALA A 272 1.39 5.56 20.41
C ALA A 272 1.84 4.11 20.58
N THR A 273 2.16 3.45 19.47
CA THR A 273 2.55 2.04 19.47
C THR A 273 3.28 1.67 18.20
N GLY A 274 3.80 0.47 18.14
CA GLY A 274 4.37 -0.14 16.95
C GLY A 274 4.42 -1.65 17.10
N GLY A 275 4.33 -2.34 15.99
CA GLY A 275 4.38 -3.79 15.95
C GLY A 275 3.88 -4.36 14.64
N TRP A 276 3.84 -5.68 14.61
CA TRP A 276 3.33 -6.43 13.47
C TRP A 276 1.82 -6.52 13.51
N THR A 277 1.17 -6.30 12.38
CA THR A 277 -0.26 -6.50 12.21
C THR A 277 -0.56 -7.45 11.06
N ASN A 278 -1.49 -8.34 11.28
CA ASN A 278 -2.11 -9.18 10.25
C ASN A 278 -3.61 -8.95 10.20
N ILE A 279 -4.06 -7.77 10.60
CA ILE A 279 -5.49 -7.45 10.61
C ILE A 279 -6.11 -7.71 9.24
N TYR A 280 -7.19 -8.46 9.24
CA TYR A 280 -7.96 -8.80 8.06
C TYR A 280 -9.39 -8.25 8.23
N ILE A 281 -9.73 -7.24 7.44
CA ILE A 281 -11.00 -6.55 7.52
C ILE A 281 -11.88 -6.99 6.34
N TYR A 282 -13.05 -7.54 6.66
CA TYR A 282 -14.06 -7.97 5.70
C TYR A 282 -15.46 -7.70 6.25
N PRO A 283 -16.53 -7.83 5.46
CA PRO A 283 -17.89 -7.53 5.91
C PRO A 283 -18.27 -8.19 7.23
N GLY A 284 -18.84 -7.42 8.16
CA GLY A 284 -19.09 -7.79 9.54
C GLY A 284 -18.11 -7.15 10.53
N TYR A 285 -16.97 -6.64 10.06
CA TYR A 285 -16.03 -5.89 10.88
C TYR A 285 -16.63 -4.56 11.34
N ARG A 286 -16.49 -4.25 12.64
CA ARG A 286 -16.89 -2.98 13.23
C ARG A 286 -15.69 -2.05 13.34
N PHE A 287 -15.70 -0.97 12.58
CA PHE A 287 -14.65 0.06 12.67
C PHE A 287 -14.73 0.78 14.01
N LYS A 288 -13.57 0.89 14.69
CA LYS A 288 -13.44 1.48 16.02
C LYS A 288 -13.13 2.97 15.96
N VAL A 289 -12.37 3.38 14.95
CA VAL A 289 -11.80 4.72 14.84
C VAL A 289 -12.06 5.37 13.51
N MET A 290 -11.89 4.67 12.39
CA MET A 290 -12.03 5.25 11.05
C MET A 290 -13.48 5.56 10.72
N ASP A 291 -13.74 6.79 10.26
CA ASP A 291 -15.07 7.25 9.83
C ASP A 291 -15.23 7.28 8.30
N ALA A 292 -14.16 7.61 7.59
CA ALA A 292 -14.16 7.73 6.13
C ALA A 292 -12.82 7.28 5.53
N LEU A 293 -12.82 6.98 4.25
CA LEU A 293 -11.68 6.40 3.56
C LEU A 293 -11.48 7.03 2.18
N VAL A 294 -10.26 7.45 1.89
CA VAL A 294 -9.77 7.72 0.54
C VAL A 294 -8.99 6.50 0.07
N THR A 295 -9.36 5.94 -1.06
CA THR A 295 -8.73 4.70 -1.56
C THR A 295 -8.74 4.65 -3.09
N ASN A 296 -7.87 3.83 -3.68
CA ASN A 296 -7.95 3.49 -5.09
C ASN A 296 -9.02 2.40 -5.33
N PHE A 297 -9.31 2.13 -6.59
CA PHE A 297 -10.12 0.97 -6.98
C PHE A 297 -9.28 -0.31 -6.91
N HIS A 298 -9.85 -1.34 -6.31
CA HIS A 298 -9.16 -2.60 -6.01
C HIS A 298 -9.54 -3.72 -6.98
N LEU A 299 -8.67 -4.75 -7.04
CA LEU A 299 -8.90 -5.95 -7.82
C LEU A 299 -10.18 -6.71 -7.40
N PRO A 300 -10.88 -7.35 -8.35
CA PRO A 300 -11.90 -8.33 -8.02
C PRO A 300 -11.33 -9.39 -7.06
N GLU A 301 -12.15 -9.81 -6.11
CA GLU A 301 -11.84 -10.91 -5.19
C GLU A 301 -10.61 -10.68 -4.29
N SER A 302 -10.13 -9.44 -4.18
CA SER A 302 -9.00 -9.09 -3.32
C SER A 302 -9.41 -8.81 -1.88
N THR A 303 -8.47 -8.94 -0.94
CA THR A 303 -8.69 -8.55 0.46
C THR A 303 -9.07 -7.08 0.60
N LEU A 304 -8.63 -6.23 -0.33
CA LEU A 304 -8.87 -4.79 -0.27
C LEU A 304 -10.30 -4.40 -0.68
N ILE A 305 -10.89 -5.06 -1.66
CA ILE A 305 -12.31 -4.84 -1.97
C ILE A 305 -13.21 -5.35 -0.83
N MET A 306 -12.76 -6.37 -0.08
CA MET A 306 -13.45 -6.85 1.11
C MET A 306 -13.42 -5.83 2.23
N LEU A 307 -12.28 -5.15 2.45
CA LEU A 307 -12.16 -4.06 3.43
C LEU A 307 -13.10 -2.89 3.09
N VAL A 308 -13.10 -2.45 1.84
CA VAL A 308 -13.97 -1.37 1.36
C VAL A 308 -15.44 -1.77 1.50
N SER A 309 -15.77 -3.04 1.24
CA SER A 309 -17.11 -3.61 1.41
C SER A 309 -17.53 -3.68 2.89
N ALA A 310 -16.59 -3.89 3.80
CA ALA A 310 -16.87 -3.80 5.24
C ALA A 310 -17.29 -2.39 5.65
N LEU A 311 -16.74 -1.35 5.03
CA LEU A 311 -17.04 0.04 5.33
C LEU A 311 -18.39 0.50 4.75
N ALA A 312 -18.63 0.20 3.48
CA ALA A 312 -19.77 0.78 2.71
C ALA A 312 -20.89 -0.22 2.37
N GLY A 313 -20.67 -1.50 2.68
CA GLY A 313 -21.55 -2.58 2.22
C GLY A 313 -21.14 -3.11 0.84
N ARG A 314 -21.13 -4.42 0.70
CA ARG A 314 -20.72 -5.11 -0.55
C ARG A 314 -21.52 -4.65 -1.76
N GLU A 315 -22.85 -4.51 -1.61
CA GLU A 315 -23.75 -4.13 -2.71
C GLU A 315 -23.47 -2.70 -3.19
N HIS A 316 -23.27 -1.76 -2.27
CA HIS A 316 -22.90 -0.37 -2.60
C HIS A 316 -21.55 -0.29 -3.31
N VAL A 317 -20.57 -1.06 -2.82
CA VAL A 317 -19.22 -1.08 -3.42
C VAL A 317 -19.27 -1.66 -4.83
N LEU A 318 -19.89 -2.82 -5.03
CA LEU A 318 -19.97 -3.44 -6.35
C LEU A 318 -20.74 -2.57 -7.34
N ALA A 319 -21.84 -1.94 -6.94
CA ALA A 319 -22.59 -1.03 -7.79
C ALA A 319 -21.74 0.19 -8.19
N SER A 320 -20.99 0.78 -7.27
CA SER A 320 -20.08 1.89 -7.55
C SER A 320 -18.90 1.49 -8.46
N TYR A 321 -18.41 0.26 -8.33
CA TYR A 321 -17.36 -0.28 -9.20
C TYR A 321 -17.85 -0.55 -10.62
N GLU A 322 -19.07 -1.08 -10.77
CA GLU A 322 -19.71 -1.22 -12.08
C GLU A 322 -19.91 0.13 -12.77
N GLU A 323 -20.32 1.15 -12.01
CA GLU A 323 -20.38 2.53 -12.51
C GLU A 323 -19.02 3.04 -12.94
N ALA A 324 -17.98 2.83 -12.15
CA ALA A 324 -16.62 3.25 -12.47
C ALA A 324 -16.10 2.56 -13.76
N VAL A 325 -16.42 1.28 -13.96
CA VAL A 325 -16.10 0.57 -15.21
C VAL A 325 -16.85 1.18 -16.39
N ARG A 326 -18.14 1.44 -16.23
CA ARG A 326 -18.99 2.05 -17.28
C ARG A 326 -18.49 3.44 -17.68
N GLU A 327 -18.08 4.24 -16.71
CA GLU A 327 -17.54 5.59 -16.89
C GLU A 327 -16.05 5.60 -17.24
N ARG A 328 -15.45 4.40 -17.43
CA ARG A 328 -14.05 4.20 -17.81
C ARG A 328 -13.06 4.87 -16.86
N TYR A 329 -13.26 4.71 -15.58
CA TYR A 329 -12.25 5.04 -14.57
C TYR A 329 -11.02 4.16 -14.77
N ARG A 330 -9.90 4.65 -14.26
CA ARG A 330 -8.64 3.92 -14.23
C ARG A 330 -8.53 3.16 -12.91
N PHE A 331 -8.02 1.94 -12.97
CA PHE A 331 -7.99 1.02 -11.82
C PHE A 331 -6.57 0.78 -11.32
N PHE A 332 -6.44 0.42 -10.06
CA PHE A 332 -5.24 0.03 -9.31
C PHE A 332 -4.31 1.19 -8.96
N SER A 333 -3.01 0.88 -8.80
CA SER A 333 -1.99 1.75 -8.18
C SER A 333 -1.89 3.14 -8.79
N PHE A 334 -1.94 3.23 -10.11
CA PHE A 334 -1.89 4.50 -10.85
C PHE A 334 -3.25 4.96 -11.37
N GLY A 335 -4.29 4.32 -10.88
CA GLY A 335 -5.66 4.62 -11.28
C GLY A 335 -6.27 5.81 -10.55
N ASP A 336 -7.59 5.89 -10.68
CA ASP A 336 -8.41 6.90 -10.02
C ASP A 336 -8.73 6.51 -8.57
N ALA A 337 -9.45 7.37 -7.87
CA ALA A 337 -9.70 7.23 -6.44
C ALA A 337 -11.18 7.25 -6.10
N MET A 338 -11.48 6.79 -4.89
CA MET A 338 -12.77 6.92 -4.22
C MET A 338 -12.61 7.71 -2.92
N PHE A 339 -13.64 8.44 -2.54
CA PHE A 339 -13.85 8.96 -1.21
C PHE A 339 -15.16 8.38 -0.65
N ILE A 340 -15.05 7.58 0.38
CA ILE A 340 -16.17 6.87 1.01
C ILE A 340 -16.43 7.47 2.38
N SER A 341 -17.57 8.09 2.55
CA SER A 341 -17.91 8.81 3.78
C SER A 341 -19.33 8.52 4.31
#